data_82568e7b073d6dc6ac39e442352ae3ba
#
_entry.id   82568e7b073d6dc6ac39e442352ae3ba
#
_cell.length_a   1.000
_cell.length_b   1.000
_cell.length_c   1.000
_cell.angle_alpha   90.00
_cell.angle_beta   90.00
_cell.angle_gamma   90.00
#
_symmetry.space_group_name_H-M   'P 1'
#
loop_
_entity.id
_entity.type
_entity.pdbx_description
1 polymer ?
#
loop_
_entity_poly.entity_id
_entity_poly.type
_entity_poly.pdbx_seq_one_letter_code
_entity_poly.pdbx_strand_id
1 'polypeptide(L)'
;KAKADNILISGYDGGTGAAGRTSVKHAGVPWELGLSETHQTLMLNRLRDRVQLEVDSKLMTGFDVAVAAMLGAELFGFGTLPLVAVGCKMARVCNLNTCPYGVATQDEKLRARFTGKPEYVENLMIFIARELREIMARLGIRSVAELVGRIDLVRQKSQDDNFKRSEEHTSEL
;
A
#
# COMPACT_ATOMS: atom_id res chain seq x y z
N LYS A 1 -12.06 1.84 -23.67
CA LYS A 1 -11.44 1.92 -25.00
C LYS A 1 -10.06 1.25 -25.03
N ALA A 2 -9.28 1.34 -23.93
CA ALA A 2 -7.93 0.75 -23.83
C ALA A 2 -7.92 -0.78 -23.77
N LYS A 3 -9.02 -1.42 -23.39
CA LYS A 3 -9.12 -2.88 -23.18
C LYS A 3 -8.04 -3.41 -22.22
N ALA A 4 -7.79 -2.67 -21.13
CA ALA A 4 -6.85 -3.09 -20.11
C ALA A 4 -7.39 -4.31 -19.35
N ASP A 5 -6.51 -5.23 -18.98
CA ASP A 5 -6.84 -6.39 -18.13
C ASP A 5 -6.68 -6.03 -16.65
N ASN A 6 -5.78 -5.09 -16.34
CA ASN A 6 -5.53 -4.58 -15.00
C ASN A 6 -5.44 -3.04 -15.00
N ILE A 7 -5.95 -2.41 -13.94
CA ILE A 7 -5.81 -0.98 -13.67
C ILE A 7 -5.18 -0.81 -12.29
N LEU A 8 -3.96 -0.27 -12.26
CA LEU A 8 -3.28 0.10 -11.03
C LEU A 8 -3.72 1.50 -10.58
N ILE A 9 -4.18 1.58 -9.34
CA ILE A 9 -4.50 2.83 -8.64
C ILE A 9 -3.39 3.10 -7.63
N SER A 10 -2.61 4.13 -7.87
CA SER A 10 -1.56 4.58 -6.95
C SER A 10 -1.99 5.84 -6.22
N GLY A 11 -1.73 5.89 -4.91
CA GLY A 11 -1.96 7.09 -4.10
C GLY A 11 -0.82 8.10 -4.17
N TYR A 12 -0.99 9.22 -3.48
CA TYR A 12 -0.01 10.32 -3.43
C TYR A 12 1.26 9.97 -2.65
N ASP A 13 1.19 9.01 -1.74
CA ASP A 13 2.25 8.71 -0.79
C ASP A 13 3.21 7.63 -1.33
N GLY A 14 4.00 8.00 -2.30
CA GLY A 14 4.95 7.11 -2.93
C GLY A 14 5.90 7.85 -3.88
N GLY A 15 6.73 7.09 -4.55
CA GLY A 15 7.66 7.60 -5.55
C GLY A 15 9.02 6.92 -5.47
N THR A 16 9.84 7.15 -6.49
CA THR A 16 11.21 6.63 -6.58
C THR A 16 12.11 7.23 -5.51
N GLY A 17 13.30 6.64 -5.29
CA GLY A 17 14.31 7.18 -4.38
C GLY A 17 14.72 8.63 -4.72
N ALA A 18 14.66 9.00 -6.00
CA ALA A 18 14.98 10.35 -6.48
C ALA A 18 13.82 11.35 -6.33
N ALA A 19 12.60 10.90 -6.06
CA ALA A 19 11.44 11.80 -5.95
C ALA A 19 11.61 12.76 -4.77
N GLY A 20 11.40 14.05 -5.00
CA GLY A 20 11.43 15.09 -3.97
C GLY A 20 10.26 14.92 -2.97
N ARG A 21 10.44 15.47 -1.76
CA ARG A 21 9.40 15.39 -0.70
C ARG A 21 8.03 15.93 -1.15
N THR A 22 8.04 17.01 -1.92
CA THR A 22 6.81 17.61 -2.45
C THR A 22 6.08 16.64 -3.37
N SER A 23 6.78 16.00 -4.30
CA SER A 23 6.20 14.99 -5.20
C SER A 23 5.63 13.80 -4.43
N VAL A 24 6.37 13.32 -3.41
CA VAL A 24 5.94 12.16 -2.61
C VAL A 24 4.70 12.46 -1.76
N LYS A 25 4.54 13.69 -1.29
CA LYS A 25 3.50 14.04 -0.33
C LYS A 25 2.31 14.82 -0.90
N HIS A 26 2.48 15.48 -2.04
CA HIS A 26 1.52 16.46 -2.52
C HIS A 26 1.16 16.34 -4.01
N ALA A 27 1.65 15.33 -4.70
CA ALA A 27 1.43 15.19 -6.15
C ALA A 27 0.22 14.30 -6.52
N GLY A 28 -0.69 14.07 -5.59
CA GLY A 28 -1.86 13.22 -5.86
C GLY A 28 -2.87 13.25 -4.72
N VAL A 29 -3.81 12.34 -4.77
CA VAL A 29 -4.83 12.11 -3.74
C VAL A 29 -4.64 10.74 -3.07
N PRO A 30 -5.27 10.49 -1.91
CA PRO A 30 -5.27 9.15 -1.31
C PRO A 30 -5.79 8.10 -2.28
N TRP A 31 -5.15 6.92 -2.28
CA TRP A 31 -5.55 5.80 -3.15
C TRP A 31 -6.98 5.33 -2.87
N GLU A 32 -7.47 5.50 -1.66
CA GLU A 32 -8.82 5.14 -1.24
C GLU A 32 -9.88 5.86 -2.08
N LEU A 33 -9.67 7.14 -2.37
CA LEU A 33 -10.55 7.92 -3.23
C LEU A 33 -10.51 7.41 -4.67
N GLY A 34 -9.32 7.30 -5.25
CA GLY A 34 -9.15 6.84 -6.63
C GLY A 34 -9.68 5.43 -6.85
N LEU A 35 -9.43 4.52 -5.90
CA LEU A 35 -9.92 3.15 -5.96
C LEU A 35 -11.45 3.11 -5.90
N SER A 36 -12.05 3.81 -4.93
CA SER A 36 -13.49 3.85 -4.76
C SER A 36 -14.20 4.43 -5.98
N GLU A 37 -13.73 5.54 -6.53
CA GLU A 37 -14.28 6.15 -7.74
C GLU A 37 -14.14 5.24 -8.96
N THR A 38 -12.98 4.60 -9.11
CA THR A 38 -12.73 3.66 -10.23
C THR A 38 -13.65 2.46 -10.14
N HIS A 39 -13.76 1.84 -8.96
CA HIS A 39 -14.64 0.71 -8.72
C HIS A 39 -16.10 1.05 -9.04
N GLN A 40 -16.62 2.14 -8.50
CA GLN A 40 -17.99 2.60 -8.74
C GLN A 40 -18.24 2.92 -10.22
N THR A 41 -17.30 3.59 -10.88
CA THR A 41 -17.41 3.91 -12.31
C THR A 41 -17.47 2.64 -13.17
N LEU A 42 -16.65 1.64 -12.87
CA LEU A 42 -16.68 0.36 -13.58
C LEU A 42 -17.98 -0.40 -13.33
N MET A 43 -18.50 -0.39 -12.10
CA MET A 43 -19.80 -0.97 -11.76
C MET A 43 -20.94 -0.33 -12.53
N LEU A 44 -21.03 1.00 -12.52
CA LEU A 44 -22.07 1.78 -13.23
C LEU A 44 -22.06 1.51 -14.74
N ASN A 45 -20.90 1.26 -15.33
CA ASN A 45 -20.73 1.00 -16.75
C ASN A 45 -20.74 -0.51 -17.10
N ARG A 46 -20.98 -1.41 -16.16
CA ARG A 46 -20.94 -2.87 -16.33
C ARG A 46 -19.63 -3.37 -16.92
N LEU A 47 -18.52 -2.81 -16.45
CA LEU A 47 -17.17 -3.14 -16.90
C LEU A 47 -16.31 -3.79 -15.80
N ARG A 48 -16.82 -3.87 -14.57
CA ARG A 48 -16.05 -4.31 -13.41
C ARG A 48 -15.51 -5.74 -13.52
N ASP A 49 -16.28 -6.62 -14.13
CA ASP A 49 -15.97 -8.03 -14.36
C ASP A 49 -14.92 -8.27 -15.47
N ARG A 50 -14.54 -7.23 -16.20
CA ARG A 50 -13.56 -7.29 -17.30
C ARG A 50 -12.17 -6.81 -16.91
N VAL A 51 -12.00 -6.23 -15.72
CA VAL A 51 -10.79 -5.54 -15.32
C VAL A 51 -10.49 -5.87 -13.86
N GLN A 52 -9.27 -6.30 -13.57
CA GLN A 52 -8.78 -6.39 -12.22
C GLN A 52 -8.34 -5.00 -11.72
N LEU A 53 -8.64 -4.69 -10.47
CA LEU A 53 -8.15 -3.47 -9.81
C LEU A 53 -7.01 -3.81 -8.88
N GLU A 54 -5.90 -3.15 -9.10
CA GLU A 54 -4.71 -3.19 -8.27
C GLU A 54 -4.56 -1.87 -7.52
N VAL A 55 -4.07 -1.93 -6.29
CA VAL A 55 -3.77 -0.73 -5.50
C VAL A 55 -2.39 -0.84 -4.88
N ASP A 56 -1.67 0.27 -4.85
CA ASP A 56 -0.42 0.42 -4.13
C ASP A 56 -0.37 1.75 -3.37
N SER A 57 0.80 2.15 -2.90
CA SER A 57 1.06 3.33 -2.07
C SER A 57 0.86 3.10 -0.57
N LYS A 58 1.90 2.57 0.04
CA LYS A 58 2.01 2.35 1.49
C LYS A 58 0.96 1.43 2.11
N LEU A 59 0.60 0.37 1.44
CA LEU A 59 -0.02 -0.74 2.14
C LEU A 59 1.03 -1.34 3.10
N MET A 60 0.75 -1.34 4.40
CA MET A 60 1.70 -1.73 5.44
C MET A 60 1.21 -2.89 6.31
N THR A 61 -0.09 -3.09 6.39
CA THR A 61 -0.75 -4.04 7.31
C THR A 61 -1.82 -4.87 6.61
N GLY A 62 -2.25 -5.95 7.24
CA GLY A 62 -3.42 -6.71 6.78
C GLY A 62 -4.71 -5.90 6.86
N PHE A 63 -4.76 -4.88 7.74
CA PHE A 63 -5.90 -3.96 7.80
C PHE A 63 -5.98 -3.09 6.54
N ASP A 64 -4.85 -2.56 6.05
CA ASP A 64 -4.83 -1.78 4.80
C ASP A 64 -5.30 -2.63 3.62
N VAL A 65 -4.85 -3.88 3.56
CA VAL A 65 -5.30 -4.84 2.54
C VAL A 65 -6.81 -5.11 2.65
N ALA A 66 -7.33 -5.28 3.86
CA ALA A 66 -8.76 -5.48 4.08
C ALA A 66 -9.59 -4.28 3.59
N VAL A 67 -9.17 -3.06 3.95
CA VAL A 67 -9.83 -1.83 3.49
C VAL A 67 -9.76 -1.70 1.97
N ALA A 68 -8.59 -1.97 1.38
CA ALA A 68 -8.42 -1.92 -0.06
C ALA A 68 -9.34 -2.92 -0.78
N ALA A 69 -9.45 -4.15 -0.27
CA ALA A 69 -10.39 -5.14 -0.82
C ALA A 69 -11.85 -4.67 -0.70
N MET A 70 -12.27 -4.14 0.46
CA MET A 70 -13.61 -3.61 0.65
C MET A 70 -13.95 -2.47 -0.30
N LEU A 71 -12.95 -1.65 -0.68
CA LEU A 71 -13.10 -0.57 -1.66
C LEU A 71 -13.02 -1.04 -3.11
N GLY A 72 -12.73 -2.33 -3.35
CA GLY A 72 -12.82 -2.94 -4.66
C GLY A 72 -11.50 -3.45 -5.27
N ALA A 73 -10.37 -3.41 -4.55
CA ALA A 73 -9.12 -3.98 -5.05
C ALA A 73 -9.10 -5.51 -4.97
N GLU A 74 -8.45 -6.14 -5.96
CA GLU A 74 -8.21 -7.58 -6.04
C GLU A 74 -6.71 -7.90 -5.95
N LEU A 75 -5.86 -6.93 -6.32
CA LEU A 75 -4.41 -7.04 -6.28
C LEU A 75 -3.82 -5.93 -5.40
N PHE A 76 -2.74 -6.25 -4.70
CA PHE A 76 -2.16 -5.39 -3.67
C PHE A 76 -0.65 -5.28 -3.87
N GLY A 77 -0.17 -4.05 -4.13
CA GLY A 77 1.24 -3.74 -4.36
C GLY A 77 1.96 -3.29 -3.09
N PHE A 78 3.11 -3.88 -2.81
CA PHE A 78 3.96 -3.53 -1.68
C PHE A 78 5.35 -3.08 -2.15
N GLY A 79 5.71 -1.84 -1.87
CA GLY A 79 7.03 -1.29 -2.22
C GLY A 79 7.89 -1.02 -0.99
N THR A 80 7.51 -0.05 -0.18
CA THR A 80 8.27 0.37 1.01
C THR A 80 8.43 -0.74 2.04
N LEU A 81 7.39 -1.50 2.28
CA LEU A 81 7.36 -2.49 3.34
C LEU A 81 8.38 -3.63 3.15
N PRO A 82 8.48 -4.29 1.98
CA PRO A 82 9.53 -5.26 1.72
C PRO A 82 10.94 -4.65 1.78
N LEU A 83 11.11 -3.40 1.34
CA LEU A 83 12.40 -2.71 1.45
C LEU A 83 12.83 -2.54 2.90
N VAL A 84 11.92 -2.15 3.79
CA VAL A 84 12.18 -2.03 5.22
C VAL A 84 12.50 -3.39 5.83
N ALA A 85 11.80 -4.44 5.44
CA ALA A 85 12.04 -5.79 5.92
C ALA A 85 13.46 -6.28 5.60
N VAL A 86 14.03 -5.93 4.44
CA VAL A 86 15.42 -6.27 4.09
C VAL A 86 16.46 -5.27 4.61
N GLY A 87 16.06 -4.33 5.49
CA GLY A 87 16.99 -3.43 6.19
C GLY A 87 17.14 -2.03 5.58
N CYS A 88 16.26 -1.63 4.67
CA CYS A 88 16.23 -0.25 4.19
C CYS A 88 15.77 0.70 5.30
N LYS A 89 16.59 1.71 5.61
CA LYS A 89 16.27 2.76 6.59
C LYS A 89 15.82 4.08 5.94
N MET A 90 15.35 4.03 4.71
CA MET A 90 14.77 5.16 3.98
C MET A 90 15.68 6.39 3.85
N ALA A 91 16.99 6.18 3.68
CA ALA A 91 17.97 7.27 3.49
C ALA A 91 17.73 8.10 2.22
N ARG A 92 16.91 7.62 1.27
CA ARG A 92 16.50 8.33 0.05
C ARG A 92 17.68 8.74 -0.86
N VAL A 93 18.74 7.96 -0.89
CA VAL A 93 19.93 8.14 -1.75
C VAL A 93 20.05 7.04 -2.81
N CYS A 94 18.95 6.38 -3.13
CA CYS A 94 18.92 5.20 -4.01
C CYS A 94 19.43 5.49 -5.43
N ASN A 95 19.25 6.72 -5.91
CA ASN A 95 19.67 7.17 -7.24
C ASN A 95 21.15 7.61 -7.30
N LEU A 96 21.83 7.68 -6.15
CA LEU A 96 23.20 8.24 -6.08
C LEU A 96 24.29 7.15 -6.01
N ASN A 97 23.93 5.87 -6.02
CA ASN A 97 24.86 4.75 -5.83
C ASN A 97 25.61 4.77 -4.48
N THR A 98 25.10 5.50 -3.49
CA THR A 98 25.75 5.74 -2.19
C THR A 98 24.94 5.19 -1.02
N CYS A 99 24.10 4.19 -1.25
CA CYS A 99 23.24 3.64 -0.19
C CYS A 99 24.11 3.07 0.96
N PRO A 100 24.06 3.66 2.17
CA PRO A 100 24.92 3.25 3.27
C PRO A 100 24.57 1.87 3.85
N TYR A 101 23.39 1.36 3.50
CA TYR A 101 22.89 0.07 3.95
C TYR A 101 23.06 -1.07 2.93
N GLY A 102 23.65 -0.77 1.78
CA GLY A 102 23.90 -1.76 0.74
C GLY A 102 22.67 -2.23 -0.06
N VAL A 103 21.49 -1.66 0.18
CA VAL A 103 20.23 -2.10 -0.47
C VAL A 103 20.18 -1.66 -1.93
N ALA A 104 20.55 -0.41 -2.20
CA ALA A 104 20.45 0.21 -3.53
C ALA A 104 21.79 0.84 -3.94
N THR A 105 22.79 0.01 -4.22
CA THR A 105 24.11 0.44 -4.65
C THR A 105 24.82 -0.68 -5.41
N GLN A 106 25.70 -0.31 -6.33
CA GLN A 106 26.62 -1.20 -7.04
C GLN A 106 28.05 -1.14 -6.47
N ASP A 107 28.33 -0.21 -5.53
CA ASP A 107 29.62 -0.13 -4.86
C ASP A 107 29.84 -1.39 -3.98
N GLU A 108 30.92 -2.10 -4.21
CA GLU A 108 31.20 -3.40 -3.53
C GLU A 108 31.32 -3.27 -2.02
N LYS A 109 31.94 -2.18 -1.53
CA LYS A 109 32.13 -1.93 -0.10
C LYS A 109 30.80 -1.64 0.60
N LEU A 110 29.91 -0.91 -0.08
CA LEU A 110 28.58 -0.62 0.43
C LEU A 110 27.66 -1.85 0.33
N ARG A 111 27.73 -2.61 -0.77
CA ARG A 111 26.98 -3.88 -0.91
C ARG A 111 27.32 -4.89 0.17
N ALA A 112 28.58 -4.96 0.59
CA ALA A 112 29.01 -5.85 1.69
C ALA A 112 28.31 -5.56 3.02
N ARG A 113 27.67 -4.41 3.18
CA ARG A 113 26.88 -4.04 4.38
C ARG A 113 25.45 -4.55 4.34
N PHE A 114 24.98 -5.08 3.20
CA PHE A 114 23.64 -5.59 3.07
C PHE A 114 23.45 -6.87 3.91
N THR A 115 22.50 -6.83 4.82
CA THR A 115 22.21 -7.94 5.76
C THR A 115 20.81 -8.54 5.56
N GLY A 116 20.09 -8.07 4.53
CA GLY A 116 18.75 -8.58 4.23
C GLY A 116 18.77 -10.04 3.79
N LYS A 117 17.69 -10.74 4.14
CA LYS A 117 17.49 -12.15 3.78
C LYS A 117 16.10 -12.32 3.15
N PRO A 118 15.92 -13.24 2.19
CA PRO A 118 14.62 -13.52 1.58
C PRO A 118 13.55 -13.87 2.61
N GLU A 119 13.92 -14.63 3.64
CA GLU A 119 13.01 -15.09 4.69
C GLU A 119 12.35 -13.93 5.47
N TYR A 120 12.97 -12.75 5.49
CA TYR A 120 12.37 -11.58 6.13
C TYR A 120 11.14 -11.10 5.36
N VAL A 121 11.20 -11.13 4.02
CA VAL A 121 10.07 -10.78 3.17
C VAL A 121 9.00 -11.87 3.20
N GLU A 122 9.40 -13.14 3.16
CA GLU A 122 8.47 -14.27 3.28
C GLU A 122 7.67 -14.21 4.58
N ASN A 123 8.36 -14.05 5.72
CA ASN A 123 7.72 -13.94 7.02
C ASN A 123 6.80 -12.71 7.11
N LEU A 124 7.23 -11.58 6.55
CA LEU A 124 6.42 -10.37 6.51
C LEU A 124 5.10 -10.61 5.77
N MET A 125 5.15 -11.22 4.59
CA MET A 125 3.94 -11.53 3.82
C MET A 125 3.03 -12.52 4.55
N ILE A 126 3.61 -13.50 5.25
CA ILE A 126 2.86 -14.43 6.09
C ILE A 126 2.16 -13.68 7.24
N PHE A 127 2.81 -12.70 7.87
CA PHE A 127 2.20 -11.92 8.95
C PHE A 127 1.06 -11.06 8.45
N ILE A 128 1.22 -10.37 7.31
CA ILE A 128 0.13 -9.61 6.67
C ILE A 128 -1.06 -10.53 6.35
N ALA A 129 -0.79 -11.69 5.77
CA ALA A 129 -1.83 -12.66 5.44
C ALA A 129 -2.56 -13.20 6.68
N ARG A 130 -1.85 -13.40 7.79
CA ARG A 130 -2.45 -13.81 9.07
C ARG A 130 -3.34 -12.71 9.64
N GLU A 131 -2.86 -11.48 9.70
CA GLU A 131 -3.65 -10.34 10.16
C GLU A 131 -4.91 -10.16 9.32
N LEU A 132 -4.78 -10.19 7.98
CA LEU A 132 -5.92 -10.15 7.07
C LEU A 132 -6.92 -11.28 7.37
N ARG A 133 -6.45 -12.51 7.55
CA ARG A 133 -7.28 -13.66 7.89
C ARG A 133 -8.03 -13.48 9.20
N GLU A 134 -7.39 -12.92 10.22
CA GLU A 134 -8.01 -12.64 11.52
C GLU A 134 -9.10 -11.56 11.40
N ILE A 135 -8.87 -10.53 10.57
CA ILE A 135 -9.87 -9.51 10.27
C ILE A 135 -11.07 -10.13 9.56
N MET A 136 -10.81 -10.92 8.50
CA MET A 136 -11.86 -11.60 7.74
C MET A 136 -12.68 -12.56 8.63
N ALA A 137 -12.01 -13.30 9.53
CA ALA A 137 -12.69 -14.20 10.46
C ALA A 137 -13.64 -13.45 11.40
N ARG A 138 -13.23 -12.28 11.92
CA ARG A 138 -14.10 -11.41 12.74
C ARG A 138 -15.30 -10.87 11.97
N LEU A 139 -15.16 -10.68 10.66
CA LEU A 139 -16.24 -10.25 9.77
C LEU A 139 -17.10 -11.40 9.25
N GLY A 140 -16.74 -12.66 9.55
CA GLY A 140 -17.45 -13.84 9.04
C GLY A 140 -17.20 -14.12 7.55
N ILE A 141 -16.14 -13.58 6.97
CA ILE A 141 -15.78 -13.69 5.55
C ILE A 141 -14.72 -14.78 5.36
N ARG A 142 -14.90 -15.65 4.36
CA ARG A 142 -14.05 -16.82 4.13
C ARG A 142 -12.99 -16.64 3.07
N SER A 143 -13.20 -15.73 2.11
CA SER A 143 -12.25 -15.48 1.03
C SER A 143 -12.11 -13.98 0.75
N VAL A 144 -10.95 -13.58 0.21
CA VAL A 144 -10.74 -12.19 -0.23
C VAL A 144 -11.73 -11.79 -1.33
N ALA A 145 -12.09 -12.73 -2.22
CA ALA A 145 -13.08 -12.48 -3.26
C ALA A 145 -14.46 -12.09 -2.70
N GLU A 146 -14.87 -12.66 -1.55
CA GLU A 146 -16.09 -12.27 -0.85
C GLU A 146 -15.98 -10.88 -0.19
N LEU A 147 -14.75 -10.42 0.10
CA LEU A 147 -14.49 -9.12 0.71
C LEU A 147 -14.52 -7.98 -0.31
N VAL A 148 -14.21 -8.28 -1.59
CA VAL A 148 -14.09 -7.27 -2.65
C VAL A 148 -15.41 -6.50 -2.83
N GLY A 149 -15.33 -5.17 -2.67
CA GLY A 149 -16.47 -4.27 -2.86
C GLY A 149 -17.49 -4.25 -1.69
N ARG A 150 -17.18 -4.90 -0.54
CA ARG A 150 -18.04 -4.93 0.65
C ARG A 150 -17.97 -3.62 1.45
N ILE A 151 -18.31 -2.52 0.79
CA ILE A 151 -18.31 -1.18 1.40
C ILE A 151 -19.30 -1.06 2.58
N ASP A 152 -20.29 -1.94 2.66
CA ASP A 152 -21.22 -2.06 3.79
C ASP A 152 -20.53 -2.39 5.12
N LEU A 153 -19.33 -2.94 5.08
CA LEU A 153 -18.51 -3.25 6.24
C LEU A 153 -17.60 -2.09 6.68
N VAL A 154 -17.51 -1.04 5.87
CA VAL A 154 -16.69 0.15 6.15
C VAL A 154 -17.54 1.18 6.90
N ARG A 155 -17.04 1.64 8.05
CA ARG A 155 -17.65 2.75 8.78
C ARG A 155 -16.70 3.93 8.82
N GLN A 156 -17.19 5.09 8.48
CA GLN A 156 -16.45 6.33 8.68
C GLN A 156 -16.34 6.60 10.18
N LYS A 157 -15.14 6.94 10.66
CA LYS A 157 -14.96 7.44 12.01
C LYS A 157 -15.65 8.80 12.16
N SER A 158 -16.08 9.13 13.38
CA SER A 158 -16.64 10.44 13.67
C SER A 158 -15.62 11.55 13.38
N GLN A 159 -16.10 12.74 13.06
CA GLN A 159 -15.24 13.90 12.78
C GLN A 159 -14.33 14.24 13.98
N ASP A 160 -14.79 14.02 15.21
CA ASP A 160 -14.04 14.25 16.45
C ASP A 160 -12.81 13.32 16.58
N ASP A 161 -12.93 12.06 16.14
CA ASP A 161 -11.80 11.11 16.17
C ASP A 161 -10.71 11.48 15.14
N ASN A 162 -11.10 12.09 14.02
CA ASN A 162 -10.16 12.53 13.00
C ASN A 162 -9.41 13.82 13.43
N PHE A 163 -10.08 14.70 14.16
CA PHE A 163 -9.48 15.95 14.66
C PHE A 163 -8.39 15.66 15.71
N LYS A 164 -8.65 14.76 16.66
CA LYS A 164 -7.66 14.33 17.66
C LYS A 164 -6.40 13.73 17.05
N ARG A 165 -6.54 12.95 15.97
CA ARG A 165 -5.39 12.35 15.26
C ARG A 165 -4.51 13.37 14.54
N SER A 166 -5.09 14.47 14.03
CA SER A 166 -4.32 15.54 13.39
C SER A 166 -3.54 16.38 14.41
N GLU A 167 -4.04 16.51 15.64
CA GLU A 167 -3.36 17.22 16.72
C GLU A 167 -2.20 16.41 17.34
N GLU A 168 -2.33 15.09 17.44
CA GLU A 168 -1.25 14.21 17.90
C GLU A 168 -0.03 14.23 16.96
N HIS A 169 -0.23 14.39 15.65
CA HIS A 169 0.86 14.49 14.67
C HIS A 169 1.52 15.87 14.62
N THR A 170 0.91 16.92 15.16
CA THR A 170 1.49 18.26 15.23
C THR A 170 2.27 18.53 16.52
N SER A 171 2.10 17.70 17.55
CA SER A 171 2.82 17.83 18.82
C SER A 171 4.18 17.11 18.86
N GLU A 172 4.55 16.37 17.81
CA GLU A 172 5.84 15.66 17.68
C GLU A 172 6.82 16.34 16.68
N LEU A 173 6.61 17.59 16.32
CA LEU A 173 7.51 18.42 15.55
C LEU A 173 8.08 19.55 16.40
#